data_7af841daf10656ee0f5e232153477842
#
_entry.id   7af841daf10656ee0f5e232153477842
#
_cell.length_a   1.000
_cell.length_b   1.000
_cell.length_c   1.000
_cell.angle_alpha   90.00
_cell.angle_beta   90.00
_cell.angle_gamma   90.00
#
_symmetry.space_group_name_H-M   'P 1'
#
loop_
_entity.id
_entity.type
_entity.pdbx_description
1 polymer ?
#
loop_
_entity_poly.entity_id
_entity_poly.type
_entity_poly.pdbx_seq_one_letter_code
_entity_poly.pdbx_strand_id
1 'polypeptide(L)'
;GGSNVFKLNYFNKKAELGQSPQFYKQTMVGVYDRVFEECRKYGIEPLVTLSHYETPLYLAETYNGWTDRRMIGFYERYVRTVFKRYRGKVKYWLTFNEINSLLHAPFMSGGIANMQGLTEQDLYQAAHHELVASALATKIGHEMMPDAMIGCMILSMPTYPLTPSPDDVIAAMDAEHRNYFYGDVHVRGKYPGYMKRYFREHGIQIQFAPEDEEILKNTVDFVSFSYYMSVCATSDPEKQKKGLGNLLGGVPNPTLKASDWGWQIDPKGLRYVLNMFYDRYQKPLFIVENGLGAVDVLVEDENGNKTVEDDYRIQYLKDHLIQVGEAIQDGVEIMGYTSWGCIDVVSASTAELKKRYGYIYVDRNDDGTGTMERYKKKSFYWYQKVIESNGEVLYSEEDINLSE
;
A
#
# COMPACT_ATOMS: atom_id res chain seq x y z
N GLY A 1 -17.41 10.11 -1.25
CA GLY A 1 -16.53 10.66 -0.21
C GLY A 1 -15.15 10.08 -0.34
N GLY A 2 -14.13 10.92 -0.63
CA GLY A 2 -12.75 10.47 -0.74
C GLY A 2 -12.23 10.03 0.63
N SER A 3 -11.88 8.78 0.78
CA SER A 3 -11.13 8.32 1.94
C SER A 3 -9.66 8.73 1.77
N ASN A 4 -9.09 9.31 2.80
CA ASN A 4 -7.67 9.65 2.82
C ASN A 4 -6.93 8.66 3.72
N VAL A 5 -5.92 7.98 3.17
CA VAL A 5 -4.99 7.17 3.95
C VAL A 5 -3.98 8.10 4.60
N PHE A 6 -3.90 8.08 5.92
CA PHE A 6 -2.96 8.90 6.69
C PHE A 6 -1.84 8.04 7.25
N LYS A 7 -0.60 8.51 7.06
CA LYS A 7 0.60 7.94 7.66
C LYS A 7 0.80 8.50 9.05
N LEU A 8 0.92 7.65 10.06
CA LEU A 8 1.23 8.06 11.43
C LEU A 8 2.73 7.97 11.70
N ASN A 9 3.45 9.05 11.44
CA ASN A 9 4.87 9.17 11.76
C ASN A 9 5.10 9.61 13.21
N TYR A 10 5.02 8.68 14.15
CA TYR A 10 5.21 9.02 15.56
C TYR A 10 6.67 9.06 16.02
N PHE A 11 7.59 8.39 15.32
CA PHE A 11 8.90 8.08 15.87
C PHE A 11 10.12 8.75 15.20
N ASN A 12 9.97 9.31 14.01
CA ASN A 12 11.13 9.66 13.17
C ASN A 12 11.88 10.96 13.52
N LYS A 13 11.42 11.81 14.44
CA LYS A 13 12.10 13.08 14.73
C LYS A 13 12.81 13.19 16.09
N LYS A 14 12.79 12.15 16.90
CA LYS A 14 13.34 12.24 18.26
C LYS A 14 14.87 12.36 18.30
N ALA A 15 15.56 11.83 17.31
CA ALA A 15 17.02 11.83 17.26
C ALA A 15 17.63 13.12 16.72
N GLU A 16 16.91 13.83 15.82
CA GLU A 16 17.48 14.97 15.10
C GLU A 16 17.43 16.32 15.84
N LEU A 17 16.55 16.50 16.80
CA LEU A 17 16.24 17.82 17.37
C LEU A 17 16.57 18.02 18.84
N GLY A 18 17.10 17.03 19.56
CA GLY A 18 17.50 17.17 20.98
C GLY A 18 16.38 17.62 21.93
N GLN A 19 15.11 17.51 21.51
CA GLN A 19 13.97 18.02 22.25
C GLN A 19 13.34 16.97 23.17
N SER A 20 12.63 17.40 24.21
CA SER A 20 12.06 16.51 25.23
C SER A 20 10.95 15.60 24.66
N PRO A 21 10.75 14.40 25.25
CA PRO A 21 9.63 13.52 24.91
C PRO A 21 8.24 14.19 24.99
N GLN A 22 8.06 15.17 25.85
CA GLN A 22 6.82 15.92 26.00
C GLN A 22 6.54 16.84 24.81
N PHE A 23 7.56 17.48 24.25
CA PHE A 23 7.42 18.33 23.07
C PHE A 23 6.92 17.52 21.86
N TYR A 24 7.48 16.34 21.61
CA TYR A 24 7.03 15.46 20.53
C TYR A 24 5.61 14.94 20.74
N LYS A 25 5.28 14.60 21.97
CA LYS A 25 3.95 14.13 22.34
C LYS A 25 2.86 15.18 22.09
N GLN A 26 3.19 16.46 22.32
CA GLN A 26 2.25 17.57 22.12
C GLN A 26 2.15 18.05 20.67
N THR A 27 3.28 18.09 19.94
CA THR A 27 3.30 18.65 18.57
C THR A 27 2.89 17.65 17.50
N MET A 28 3.49 16.46 17.49
CA MET A 28 3.21 15.48 16.43
C MET A 28 1.81 14.86 16.56
N VAL A 29 1.43 14.47 17.75
CA VAL A 29 0.09 13.92 18.01
C VAL A 29 -0.99 14.97 17.79
N GLY A 30 -0.74 16.22 18.17
CA GLY A 30 -1.65 17.33 17.92
C GLY A 30 -1.87 17.69 16.45
N VAL A 31 -0.94 17.34 15.56
CA VAL A 31 -1.14 17.50 14.10
C VAL A 31 -2.25 16.57 13.61
N TYR A 32 -2.20 15.29 13.98
CA TYR A 32 -3.22 14.33 13.56
C TYR A 32 -4.59 14.59 14.18
N ASP A 33 -4.66 15.14 15.40
CA ASP A 33 -5.93 15.61 15.97
C ASP A 33 -6.60 16.63 15.04
N ARG A 34 -5.84 17.64 14.58
CA ARG A 34 -6.36 18.65 13.65
C ARG A 34 -6.74 18.06 12.30
N VAL A 35 -5.96 17.10 11.78
CA VAL A 35 -6.30 16.41 10.51
C VAL A 35 -7.62 15.67 10.64
N PHE A 36 -7.83 14.90 11.72
CA PHE A 36 -9.08 14.16 11.92
C PHE A 36 -10.27 15.08 12.20
N GLU A 37 -10.05 16.21 12.89
CA GLU A 37 -11.08 17.23 13.08
C GLU A 37 -11.47 17.87 11.75
N GLU A 38 -10.50 18.14 10.88
CA GLU A 38 -10.77 18.69 9.54
C GLU A 38 -11.51 17.68 8.66
N CYS A 39 -11.10 16.40 8.65
CA CYS A 39 -11.83 15.33 7.96
C CYS A 39 -13.30 15.28 8.41
N ARG A 40 -13.56 15.35 9.70
CA ARG A 40 -14.91 15.31 10.25
C ARG A 40 -15.78 16.48 9.78
N LYS A 41 -15.22 17.68 9.65
CA LYS A 41 -15.96 18.85 9.14
C LYS A 41 -16.53 18.64 7.74
N TYR A 42 -15.81 17.87 6.92
CA TYR A 42 -16.20 17.58 5.54
C TYR A 42 -16.85 16.20 5.36
N GLY A 43 -17.18 15.51 6.45
CA GLY A 43 -17.77 14.17 6.38
C GLY A 43 -16.83 13.10 5.82
N ILE A 44 -15.52 13.28 5.95
CA ILE A 44 -14.49 12.35 5.49
C ILE A 44 -14.13 11.40 6.64
N GLU A 45 -14.38 10.10 6.44
CA GLU A 45 -13.96 9.06 7.37
C GLU A 45 -12.47 8.71 7.14
N PRO A 46 -11.60 8.86 8.14
CA PRO A 46 -10.19 8.51 7.98
C PRO A 46 -9.97 6.99 8.03
N LEU A 47 -9.12 6.50 7.11
CA LEU A 47 -8.50 5.18 7.19
C LEU A 47 -7.02 5.40 7.53
N VAL A 48 -6.57 4.83 8.64
CA VAL A 48 -5.26 5.14 9.22
C VAL A 48 -4.35 3.91 9.20
N THR A 49 -3.16 4.04 8.62
CA THR A 49 -2.12 3.02 8.68
C THR A 49 -1.21 3.25 9.88
N LEU A 50 -1.11 2.27 10.78
CA LEU A 50 -0.30 2.35 12.00
C LEU A 50 1.20 2.41 11.69
N SER A 51 1.68 1.58 10.77
CA SER A 51 3.07 1.58 10.31
C SER A 51 3.13 1.63 8.78
N HIS A 52 3.70 2.71 8.23
CA HIS A 52 3.79 2.92 6.79
C HIS A 52 5.24 3.22 6.38
N TYR A 53 6.11 2.19 6.49
CA TYR A 53 7.53 2.18 6.15
C TYR A 53 8.48 2.99 7.05
N GLU A 54 8.00 3.72 8.01
CA GLU A 54 8.86 4.62 8.79
C GLU A 54 9.22 4.02 10.16
N THR A 55 10.04 2.96 10.14
CA THR A 55 10.65 2.46 11.38
C THR A 55 11.54 3.54 12.00
N PRO A 56 11.43 3.84 13.31
CA PRO A 56 12.29 4.80 13.97
C PRO A 56 13.77 4.44 13.79
N LEU A 57 14.58 5.41 13.38
CA LEU A 57 16.01 5.20 13.12
C LEU A 57 16.73 4.50 14.29
N TYR A 58 16.44 4.91 15.52
CA TYR A 58 16.98 4.25 16.70
C TYR A 58 16.69 2.75 16.77
N LEU A 59 15.50 2.34 16.36
CA LEU A 59 15.12 0.91 16.35
C LEU A 59 15.79 0.17 15.18
N ALA A 60 15.95 0.84 14.05
CA ALA A 60 16.69 0.29 12.91
C ALA A 60 18.18 0.09 13.25
N GLU A 61 18.83 1.09 13.86
CA GLU A 61 20.25 1.03 14.19
C GLU A 61 20.55 0.11 15.39
N THR A 62 19.69 0.12 16.42
CA THR A 62 19.96 -0.60 17.67
C THR A 62 19.54 -2.07 17.61
N TYR A 63 18.42 -2.35 16.91
CA TYR A 63 17.79 -3.67 16.88
C TYR A 63 17.77 -4.30 15.48
N ASN A 64 18.30 -3.60 14.50
CA ASN A 64 18.16 -3.97 13.09
C ASN A 64 16.70 -4.21 12.67
N GLY A 65 15.81 -3.32 13.14
CA GLY A 65 14.39 -3.37 12.82
C GLY A 65 13.72 -4.69 13.21
N TRP A 66 12.85 -5.17 12.35
CA TRP A 66 12.01 -6.35 12.61
C TRP A 66 12.76 -7.70 12.66
N THR A 67 14.07 -7.72 12.43
CA THR A 67 14.87 -8.94 12.73
C THR A 67 14.89 -9.24 14.22
N ASP A 68 14.69 -8.26 15.06
CA ASP A 68 14.65 -8.44 16.53
C ASP A 68 13.20 -8.56 17.04
N ARG A 69 12.89 -9.67 17.73
CA ARG A 69 11.54 -9.91 18.26
C ARG A 69 11.05 -8.84 19.24
N ARG A 70 11.95 -8.11 19.90
CA ARG A 70 11.58 -7.01 20.81
C ARG A 70 10.75 -5.91 20.10
N MET A 71 10.82 -5.82 18.78
CA MET A 71 9.98 -4.92 17.98
C MET A 71 8.49 -5.12 18.22
N ILE A 72 8.04 -6.36 18.47
CA ILE A 72 6.64 -6.67 18.78
C ILE A 72 6.18 -5.86 20.00
N GLY A 73 6.96 -5.89 21.10
CA GLY A 73 6.62 -5.15 22.32
C GLY A 73 6.72 -3.62 22.16
N PHE A 74 7.63 -3.12 21.31
CA PHE A 74 7.69 -1.69 20.98
C PHE A 74 6.47 -1.25 20.19
N TYR A 75 6.08 -2.05 19.20
CA TYR A 75 4.91 -1.81 18.37
C TYR A 75 3.61 -1.88 19.20
N GLU A 76 3.47 -2.86 20.09
CA GLU A 76 2.33 -2.97 21.01
C GLU A 76 2.13 -1.68 21.84
N ARG A 77 3.18 -1.16 22.46
CA ARG A 77 3.10 0.08 23.23
C ARG A 77 2.68 1.28 22.39
N TYR A 78 3.19 1.35 21.17
CA TYR A 78 2.79 2.36 20.21
C TYR A 78 1.30 2.25 19.85
N VAL A 79 0.86 1.07 19.46
CA VAL A 79 -0.53 0.79 19.07
C VAL A 79 -1.51 1.15 20.18
N ARG A 80 -1.25 0.71 21.41
CA ARG A 80 -2.09 1.05 22.58
C ARG A 80 -2.18 2.57 22.81
N THR A 81 -1.09 3.28 22.58
CA THR A 81 -1.06 4.75 22.73
C THR A 81 -1.90 5.43 21.65
N VAL A 82 -1.76 4.99 20.40
CA VAL A 82 -2.50 5.52 19.24
C VAL A 82 -4.00 5.24 19.38
N PHE A 83 -4.38 4.01 19.66
CA PHE A 83 -5.79 3.63 19.84
C PHE A 83 -6.45 4.38 21.01
N LYS A 84 -5.76 4.50 22.14
CA LYS A 84 -6.25 5.31 23.26
C LYS A 84 -6.48 6.77 22.89
N ARG A 85 -5.60 7.35 22.05
CA ARG A 85 -5.67 8.76 21.64
C ARG A 85 -6.79 9.03 20.64
N TYR A 86 -6.96 8.14 19.67
CA TYR A 86 -7.84 8.36 18.52
C TYR A 86 -9.14 7.55 18.58
N ARG A 87 -9.39 6.87 19.69
CA ARG A 87 -10.66 6.21 19.97
C ARG A 87 -11.83 7.17 19.74
N GLY A 88 -12.82 6.74 18.95
CA GLY A 88 -13.99 7.53 18.56
C GLY A 88 -13.72 8.63 17.51
N LYS A 89 -12.46 8.77 17.03
CA LYS A 89 -12.09 9.69 15.94
C LYS A 89 -11.78 8.96 14.65
N VAL A 90 -11.32 7.72 14.73
CA VAL A 90 -10.94 6.87 13.59
C VAL A 90 -11.58 5.51 13.77
N LYS A 91 -12.29 5.04 12.74
CA LYS A 91 -12.96 3.75 12.72
C LYS A 91 -12.15 2.68 11.98
N TYR A 92 -11.46 3.06 10.91
CA TYR A 92 -10.76 2.13 10.02
C TYR A 92 -9.24 2.22 10.19
N TRP A 93 -8.60 1.05 10.39
CA TRP A 93 -7.19 0.95 10.68
C TRP A 93 -6.52 -0.12 9.82
N LEU A 94 -5.28 0.15 9.39
CA LEU A 94 -4.38 -0.82 8.80
C LEU A 94 -3.17 -0.99 9.71
N THR A 95 -2.70 -2.21 9.86
CA THR A 95 -1.59 -2.51 10.78
C THR A 95 -0.24 -2.14 10.18
N PHE A 96 0.06 -2.65 8.99
CA PHE A 96 1.28 -2.38 8.25
C PHE A 96 0.96 -2.07 6.80
N ASN A 97 1.71 -1.15 6.19
CA ASN A 97 1.67 -0.93 4.74
C ASN A 97 2.46 -2.03 4.03
N GLU A 98 1.87 -2.63 3.00
CA GLU A 98 2.53 -3.59 2.11
C GLU A 98 3.46 -4.57 2.84
N ILE A 99 2.93 -5.25 3.86
CA ILE A 99 3.71 -6.13 4.74
C ILE A 99 4.53 -7.18 3.99
N ASN A 100 4.07 -7.59 2.79
CA ASN A 100 4.76 -8.54 1.92
C ASN A 100 5.94 -7.94 1.16
N SER A 101 6.18 -6.64 1.24
CA SER A 101 7.36 -6.01 0.62
C SER A 101 8.65 -6.19 1.40
N LEU A 102 8.61 -6.73 2.62
CA LEU A 102 9.78 -6.88 3.49
C LEU A 102 10.93 -7.65 2.84
N LEU A 103 10.64 -8.70 2.08
CA LEU A 103 11.67 -9.49 1.39
C LEU A 103 12.33 -8.73 0.22
N HIS A 104 11.65 -7.73 -0.34
CA HIS A 104 12.12 -6.98 -1.49
C HIS A 104 12.74 -5.62 -1.12
N ALA A 105 12.24 -5.00 -0.06
CA ALA A 105 12.70 -3.71 0.44
C ALA A 105 12.89 -3.75 1.97
N PRO A 106 13.83 -4.56 2.50
CA PRO A 106 13.95 -4.84 3.94
C PRO A 106 14.17 -3.61 4.80
N PHE A 107 14.93 -2.63 4.33
CA PHE A 107 15.12 -1.37 5.08
C PHE A 107 13.82 -0.56 5.13
N MET A 108 13.18 -0.36 4.00
CA MET A 108 12.00 0.47 3.90
C MET A 108 10.81 -0.15 4.65
N SER A 109 10.56 -1.44 4.47
CA SER A 109 9.44 -2.16 5.08
C SER A 109 9.72 -2.58 6.52
N GLY A 110 10.88 -3.18 6.77
CA GLY A 110 11.22 -3.78 8.06
C GLY A 110 12.19 -2.99 8.93
N GLY A 111 12.66 -1.80 8.49
CA GLY A 111 13.67 -1.03 9.22
C GLY A 111 15.00 -1.77 9.36
N ILE A 112 15.30 -2.71 8.47
CA ILE A 112 16.50 -3.56 8.52
C ILE A 112 17.67 -2.77 7.91
N ALA A 113 18.45 -2.10 8.75
CA ALA A 113 19.53 -1.20 8.33
C ALA A 113 20.80 -1.95 7.96
N ASN A 114 21.10 -3.05 8.66
CA ASN A 114 22.26 -3.87 8.36
C ASN A 114 21.85 -5.14 7.61
N MET A 115 22.22 -5.18 6.33
CA MET A 115 21.94 -6.32 5.44
C MET A 115 23.08 -7.33 5.38
N GLN A 116 24.22 -7.07 6.05
CA GLN A 116 25.39 -7.93 5.96
C GLN A 116 25.13 -9.29 6.64
N GLY A 117 25.24 -10.35 5.87
CA GLY A 117 25.09 -11.73 6.37
C GLY A 117 23.63 -12.16 6.58
N LEU A 118 22.64 -11.29 6.25
CA LEU A 118 21.24 -11.70 6.31
C LEU A 118 20.91 -12.73 5.24
N THR A 119 20.14 -13.69 5.64
CA THR A 119 19.64 -14.76 4.80
C THR A 119 18.12 -14.61 4.56
N GLU A 120 17.58 -15.40 3.65
CA GLU A 120 16.13 -15.48 3.46
C GLU A 120 15.43 -15.96 4.75
N GLN A 121 16.07 -16.84 5.53
CA GLN A 121 15.65 -17.26 6.87
C GLN A 121 15.38 -16.05 7.79
N ASP A 122 16.30 -15.08 7.82
CA ASP A 122 16.19 -13.91 8.70
C ASP A 122 15.08 -12.97 8.25
N LEU A 123 14.89 -12.82 6.94
CA LEU A 123 13.80 -12.00 6.39
C LEU A 123 12.43 -12.61 6.66
N TYR A 124 12.27 -13.94 6.51
CA TYR A 124 11.00 -14.59 6.88
C TYR A 124 10.77 -14.60 8.38
N GLN A 125 11.84 -14.68 9.20
CA GLN A 125 11.69 -14.49 10.64
C GLN A 125 11.24 -13.07 11.00
N ALA A 126 11.76 -12.05 10.34
CA ALA A 126 11.31 -10.68 10.50
C ALA A 126 9.83 -10.51 10.06
N ALA A 127 9.45 -11.12 8.94
CA ALA A 127 8.06 -11.18 8.49
C ALA A 127 7.13 -11.85 9.52
N HIS A 128 7.60 -12.91 10.17
CA HIS A 128 6.88 -13.56 11.28
C HIS A 128 6.64 -12.60 12.44
N HIS A 129 7.63 -11.80 12.82
CA HIS A 129 7.50 -10.82 13.90
C HIS A 129 6.47 -9.73 13.52
N GLU A 130 6.45 -9.25 12.29
CA GLU A 130 5.44 -8.31 11.81
C GLU A 130 4.03 -8.92 11.77
N LEU A 131 3.88 -10.18 11.32
CA LEU A 131 2.60 -10.89 11.32
C LEU A 131 2.04 -11.07 12.74
N VAL A 132 2.88 -11.45 13.70
CA VAL A 132 2.49 -11.54 15.11
C VAL A 132 2.11 -10.17 15.67
N ALA A 133 2.89 -9.14 15.38
CA ALA A 133 2.60 -7.76 15.80
C ALA A 133 1.29 -7.24 15.19
N SER A 134 1.02 -7.56 13.93
CA SER A 134 -0.23 -7.21 13.24
C SER A 134 -1.45 -7.88 13.89
N ALA A 135 -1.37 -9.17 14.17
CA ALA A 135 -2.43 -9.90 14.86
C ALA A 135 -2.65 -9.39 16.29
N LEU A 136 -1.58 -9.04 17.01
CA LEU A 136 -1.65 -8.43 18.32
C LEU A 136 -2.32 -7.04 18.27
N ALA A 137 -1.99 -6.22 17.27
CA ALA A 137 -2.64 -4.93 17.05
C ALA A 137 -4.15 -5.10 16.75
N THR A 138 -4.52 -6.10 15.96
CA THR A 138 -5.93 -6.45 15.69
C THR A 138 -6.67 -6.81 16.98
N LYS A 139 -6.10 -7.68 17.80
CA LYS A 139 -6.62 -8.03 19.12
C LYS A 139 -6.87 -6.80 20.00
N ILE A 140 -5.83 -5.97 20.15
CA ILE A 140 -5.88 -4.75 20.95
C ILE A 140 -6.93 -3.77 20.41
N GLY A 141 -7.03 -3.64 19.09
CA GLY A 141 -8.03 -2.81 18.43
C GLY A 141 -9.44 -3.22 18.79
N HIS A 142 -9.77 -4.50 18.68
CA HIS A 142 -11.09 -5.04 19.04
C HIS A 142 -11.39 -4.90 20.54
N GLU A 143 -10.39 -5.09 21.42
CA GLU A 143 -10.56 -4.90 22.87
C GLU A 143 -10.78 -3.44 23.27
N MET A 144 -10.07 -2.51 22.65
CA MET A 144 -10.11 -1.09 23.01
C MET A 144 -11.19 -0.30 22.27
N MET A 145 -11.55 -0.73 21.07
CA MET A 145 -12.45 -0.03 20.14
C MET A 145 -13.35 -1.07 19.43
N PRO A 146 -14.41 -1.59 20.11
CA PRO A 146 -15.24 -2.67 19.56
C PRO A 146 -15.91 -2.35 18.21
N ASP A 147 -16.11 -1.06 17.90
CA ASP A 147 -16.73 -0.61 16.64
C ASP A 147 -15.69 -0.32 15.54
N ALA A 148 -14.40 -0.45 15.82
CA ALA A 148 -13.36 -0.24 14.83
C ALA A 148 -13.20 -1.47 13.93
N MET A 149 -12.78 -1.23 12.69
CA MET A 149 -12.41 -2.26 11.74
C MET A 149 -10.91 -2.23 11.50
N ILE A 150 -10.27 -3.37 11.68
CA ILE A 150 -8.82 -3.52 11.52
C ILE A 150 -8.55 -4.38 10.28
N GLY A 151 -7.84 -3.82 9.31
CA GLY A 151 -7.47 -4.50 8.08
C GLY A 151 -5.97 -4.77 7.97
N CYS A 152 -5.61 -5.70 7.10
CA CYS A 152 -4.24 -5.84 6.58
C CYS A 152 -4.08 -5.07 5.27
N MET A 153 -2.85 -4.77 4.90
CA MET A 153 -2.54 -4.12 3.63
C MET A 153 -1.41 -4.86 2.91
N ILE A 154 -1.68 -5.29 1.70
CA ILE A 154 -0.82 -6.14 0.88
C ILE A 154 -0.48 -5.40 -0.41
N LEU A 155 0.79 -5.43 -0.83
CA LEU A 155 1.17 -5.09 -2.20
C LEU A 155 0.62 -6.19 -3.13
N SER A 156 -0.32 -5.84 -3.99
CA SER A 156 -0.86 -6.75 -4.98
C SER A 156 -0.26 -6.46 -6.36
N MET A 157 0.46 -7.45 -6.86
CA MET A 157 1.03 -7.44 -8.20
C MET A 157 0.79 -8.82 -8.81
N PRO A 158 -0.37 -9.02 -9.48
CA PRO A 158 -0.73 -10.34 -10.00
C PRO A 158 0.29 -10.81 -11.00
N THR A 159 0.63 -12.08 -10.89
CA THR A 159 1.64 -12.73 -11.70
C THR A 159 0.99 -13.71 -12.66
N TYR A 160 1.01 -13.38 -13.94
CA TYR A 160 0.50 -14.28 -14.99
C TYR A 160 1.57 -15.27 -15.46
N PRO A 161 1.20 -16.46 -15.95
CA PRO A 161 2.12 -17.28 -16.71
C PRO A 161 2.53 -16.56 -18.01
N LEU A 162 3.84 -16.54 -18.34
CA LEU A 162 4.31 -15.91 -19.57
C LEU A 162 3.78 -16.62 -20.81
N THR A 163 3.61 -17.93 -20.72
CA THR A 163 3.03 -18.77 -21.75
C THR A 163 2.00 -19.72 -21.13
N PRO A 164 1.10 -20.34 -21.93
CA PRO A 164 0.17 -21.34 -21.43
C PRO A 164 0.83 -22.70 -21.09
N SER A 165 2.17 -22.80 -21.10
CA SER A 165 2.88 -23.99 -20.63
C SER A 165 2.51 -24.30 -19.18
N PRO A 166 2.21 -25.57 -18.82
CA PRO A 166 1.98 -25.94 -17.44
C PRO A 166 3.11 -25.56 -16.48
N ASP A 167 4.35 -25.56 -16.93
CA ASP A 167 5.52 -25.16 -16.11
C ASP A 167 5.48 -23.63 -15.83
N ASP A 168 5.09 -22.79 -16.76
CA ASP A 168 4.90 -21.35 -16.53
C ASP A 168 3.69 -21.07 -15.62
N VAL A 169 2.62 -21.87 -15.76
CA VAL A 169 1.45 -21.79 -14.86
C VAL A 169 1.84 -22.11 -13.43
N ILE A 170 2.65 -23.14 -13.22
CA ILE A 170 3.16 -23.49 -11.87
C ILE A 170 4.11 -22.39 -11.35
N ALA A 171 4.99 -21.85 -12.20
CA ALA A 171 5.89 -20.76 -11.82
C ALA A 171 5.11 -19.51 -11.37
N ALA A 172 4.04 -19.17 -12.05
CA ALA A 172 3.15 -18.06 -11.67
C ALA A 172 2.42 -18.35 -10.35
N MET A 173 1.88 -19.56 -10.16
CA MET A 173 1.23 -19.98 -8.93
C MET A 173 2.20 -19.90 -7.74
N ASP A 174 3.44 -20.33 -7.89
CA ASP A 174 4.45 -20.29 -6.82
C ASP A 174 4.85 -18.85 -6.47
N ALA A 175 4.91 -17.95 -7.46
CA ALA A 175 5.12 -16.53 -7.22
C ALA A 175 3.96 -15.92 -6.42
N GLU A 176 2.72 -16.21 -6.82
CA GLU A 176 1.51 -15.77 -6.13
C GLU A 176 1.42 -16.31 -4.70
N HIS A 177 1.78 -17.56 -4.46
CA HIS A 177 1.77 -18.17 -3.13
C HIS A 177 2.65 -17.39 -2.14
N ARG A 178 3.81 -16.89 -2.56
CA ARG A 178 4.67 -16.08 -1.68
C ARG A 178 4.02 -14.75 -1.30
N ASN A 179 3.21 -14.17 -2.20
CA ASN A 179 2.43 -12.96 -1.90
C ASN A 179 1.21 -13.28 -1.03
N TYR A 180 0.45 -14.32 -1.35
CA TYR A 180 -0.75 -14.72 -0.60
C TYR A 180 -0.45 -15.16 0.83
N PHE A 181 0.76 -15.62 1.11
CA PHE A 181 1.20 -16.02 2.44
C PHE A 181 0.77 -15.03 3.52
N TYR A 182 1.05 -13.75 3.30
CA TYR A 182 0.74 -12.70 4.26
C TYR A 182 -0.76 -12.52 4.46
N GLY A 183 -1.52 -12.45 3.38
CA GLY A 183 -2.99 -12.38 3.42
C GLY A 183 -3.62 -13.61 4.06
N ASP A 184 -3.12 -14.79 3.72
CA ASP A 184 -3.60 -16.05 4.30
C ASP A 184 -3.42 -16.08 5.83
N VAL A 185 -2.28 -15.60 6.33
CA VAL A 185 -2.02 -15.55 7.78
C VAL A 185 -2.94 -14.53 8.44
N HIS A 186 -3.11 -13.34 7.86
CA HIS A 186 -4.00 -12.30 8.40
C HIS A 186 -5.46 -12.74 8.47
N VAL A 187 -5.94 -13.50 7.47
CA VAL A 187 -7.35 -13.88 7.36
C VAL A 187 -7.65 -15.23 8.01
N ARG A 188 -6.70 -16.17 7.99
CA ARG A 188 -6.90 -17.53 8.48
C ARG A 188 -6.23 -17.81 9.82
N GLY A 189 -5.40 -16.90 10.31
CA GLY A 189 -4.72 -17.00 11.61
C GLY A 189 -3.71 -18.13 11.70
N LYS A 190 -3.20 -18.64 10.58
CA LYS A 190 -2.24 -19.76 10.55
C LYS A 190 -1.44 -19.80 9.25
N TYR A 191 -0.27 -20.41 9.30
CA TYR A 191 0.57 -20.61 8.13
C TYR A 191 -0.04 -21.62 7.15
N PRO A 192 -0.11 -21.27 5.85
CA PRO A 192 -0.63 -22.14 4.81
C PRO A 192 0.33 -23.29 4.50
N GLY A 193 -0.21 -24.41 4.02
CA GLY A 193 0.56 -25.63 3.72
C GLY A 193 1.65 -25.43 2.66
N TYR A 194 1.40 -24.60 1.64
CA TYR A 194 2.37 -24.32 0.59
C TYR A 194 3.61 -23.58 1.13
N MET A 195 3.47 -22.69 2.14
CA MET A 195 4.63 -22.06 2.77
C MET A 195 5.39 -23.01 3.69
N LYS A 196 4.71 -23.93 4.37
CA LYS A 196 5.37 -24.99 5.13
C LYS A 196 6.24 -25.88 4.22
N ARG A 197 5.75 -26.15 3.00
CA ARG A 197 6.52 -26.85 1.98
C ARG A 197 7.71 -26.01 1.52
N TYR A 198 7.49 -24.75 1.16
CA TYR A 198 8.54 -23.84 0.71
C TYR A 198 9.67 -23.72 1.74
N PHE A 199 9.33 -23.50 3.01
CA PHE A 199 10.32 -23.39 4.10
C PHE A 199 11.13 -24.66 4.26
N ARG A 200 10.49 -25.84 4.21
CA ARG A 200 11.20 -27.12 4.28
C ARG A 200 12.17 -27.31 3.11
N GLU A 201 11.77 -26.97 1.90
CA GLU A 201 12.58 -27.11 0.70
C GLU A 201 13.76 -26.13 0.66
N HIS A 202 13.63 -24.96 1.31
CA HIS A 202 14.67 -23.92 1.40
C HIS A 202 15.44 -23.93 2.73
N GLY A 203 15.20 -24.92 3.60
CA GLY A 203 15.88 -25.02 4.89
C GLY A 203 15.54 -23.90 5.88
N ILE A 204 14.39 -23.23 5.69
CA ILE A 204 13.93 -22.13 6.54
C ILE A 204 13.17 -22.69 7.76
N GLN A 205 13.55 -22.24 8.95
CA GLN A 205 12.95 -22.65 10.21
C GLN A 205 12.51 -21.43 11.02
N ILE A 206 11.23 -21.09 10.93
CA ILE A 206 10.67 -19.96 11.68
C ILE A 206 10.57 -20.32 13.16
N GLN A 207 11.13 -19.46 14.00
CA GLN A 207 11.07 -19.59 15.46
C GLN A 207 9.78 -18.96 15.98
N PHE A 208 8.88 -19.81 16.47
CA PHE A 208 7.65 -19.41 17.15
C PHE A 208 7.89 -19.32 18.64
N ALA A 209 7.41 -18.25 19.29
CA ALA A 209 7.22 -18.27 20.73
C ALA A 209 5.92 -19.03 21.09
N PRO A 210 5.79 -19.51 22.33
CA PRO A 210 4.63 -20.34 22.72
C PRO A 210 3.28 -19.68 22.49
N GLU A 211 3.21 -18.35 22.55
CA GLU A 211 1.98 -17.55 22.39
C GLU A 211 1.64 -17.19 20.94
N ASP A 212 2.59 -17.33 19.99
CA ASP A 212 2.43 -16.80 18.62
C ASP A 212 1.26 -17.42 17.87
N GLU A 213 1.07 -18.73 17.96
CA GLU A 213 -0.04 -19.41 17.28
C GLU A 213 -1.41 -18.92 17.78
N GLU A 214 -1.52 -18.60 19.08
CA GLU A 214 -2.75 -18.07 19.65
C GLU A 214 -2.97 -16.61 19.27
N ILE A 215 -1.91 -15.80 19.25
CA ILE A 215 -1.97 -14.40 18.82
C ILE A 215 -2.41 -14.33 17.35
N LEU A 216 -1.84 -15.14 16.48
CA LEU A 216 -2.15 -15.14 15.04
C LEU A 216 -3.63 -15.42 14.73
N LYS A 217 -4.39 -16.06 15.62
CA LYS A 217 -5.84 -16.28 15.46
C LYS A 217 -6.68 -15.01 15.51
N ASN A 218 -6.11 -13.87 15.92
CA ASN A 218 -6.78 -12.59 15.86
C ASN A 218 -6.74 -12.05 14.42
N THR A 219 -7.71 -12.43 13.62
CA THR A 219 -7.78 -12.18 12.18
C THR A 219 -8.40 -10.82 11.87
N VAL A 220 -8.07 -10.28 10.71
CA VAL A 220 -8.53 -8.96 10.24
C VAL A 220 -10.00 -8.95 9.84
N ASP A 221 -10.63 -7.75 9.87
CA ASP A 221 -12.01 -7.55 9.48
C ASP A 221 -12.18 -7.41 7.97
N PHE A 222 -11.21 -6.83 7.29
CA PHE A 222 -11.18 -6.62 5.84
C PHE A 222 -9.76 -6.76 5.29
N VAL A 223 -9.65 -6.97 3.98
CA VAL A 223 -8.36 -7.02 3.27
C VAL A 223 -8.22 -5.78 2.42
N SER A 224 -7.11 -5.07 2.57
CA SER A 224 -6.76 -3.97 1.68
C SER A 224 -5.47 -4.24 0.93
N PHE A 225 -5.32 -3.57 -0.20
CA PHE A 225 -4.15 -3.75 -1.04
C PHE A 225 -3.85 -2.53 -1.89
N SER A 226 -2.57 -2.40 -2.28
CA SER A 226 -2.11 -1.52 -3.35
C SER A 226 -2.12 -2.27 -4.68
N TYR A 227 -2.47 -1.57 -5.76
CA TYR A 227 -2.43 -2.10 -7.11
C TYR A 227 -1.88 -1.06 -8.08
N TYR A 228 -0.77 -1.36 -8.74
CA TYR A 228 -0.16 -0.46 -9.72
C TYR A 228 0.10 -1.13 -11.06
N MET A 229 0.35 -2.44 -11.07
CA MET A 229 0.80 -3.17 -12.24
C MET A 229 0.64 -4.68 -12.07
N SER A 230 0.83 -5.41 -13.16
CA SER A 230 0.98 -6.86 -13.19
C SER A 230 2.32 -7.26 -13.79
N VAL A 231 2.71 -8.50 -13.63
CA VAL A 231 3.92 -9.09 -14.20
C VAL A 231 3.64 -10.50 -14.73
N CYS A 232 4.62 -11.10 -15.41
CA CYS A 232 4.61 -12.52 -15.74
C CYS A 232 5.70 -13.29 -14.98
N ALA A 233 5.49 -14.59 -14.85
CA ALA A 233 6.51 -15.55 -14.45
C ALA A 233 6.72 -16.60 -15.54
N THR A 234 7.92 -17.15 -15.61
CA THR A 234 8.27 -18.22 -16.53
C THR A 234 9.23 -19.21 -15.87
N SER A 235 9.14 -20.46 -16.27
CA SER A 235 10.08 -21.51 -15.89
C SER A 235 11.41 -21.45 -16.69
N ASP A 236 11.46 -20.66 -17.77
CA ASP A 236 12.63 -20.48 -18.62
C ASP A 236 13.67 -19.55 -17.99
N PRO A 237 14.83 -20.03 -17.50
CA PRO A 237 15.83 -19.19 -16.82
C PRO A 237 16.39 -18.06 -17.70
N GLU A 238 16.42 -18.25 -19.04
CA GLU A 238 16.95 -17.24 -19.94
C GLU A 238 15.99 -16.04 -20.08
N LYS A 239 14.69 -16.28 -19.99
CA LYS A 239 13.67 -15.23 -20.00
C LYS A 239 13.57 -14.52 -18.67
N GLN A 240 13.75 -15.22 -17.55
CA GLN A 240 13.77 -14.61 -16.20
C GLN A 240 14.84 -13.53 -16.07
N LYS A 241 16.03 -13.72 -16.65
CA LYS A 241 17.14 -12.76 -16.61
C LYS A 241 16.86 -11.44 -17.36
N LYS A 242 15.85 -11.40 -18.21
CA LYS A 242 15.47 -10.24 -19.02
C LYS A 242 14.40 -9.37 -18.37
N GLY A 243 13.91 -9.75 -17.21
CA GLY A 243 12.93 -8.97 -16.44
C GLY A 243 13.55 -7.66 -15.97
N LEU A 244 13.19 -6.57 -16.63
CA LEU A 244 13.58 -5.23 -16.22
C LEU A 244 12.37 -4.53 -15.59
N GLY A 245 12.62 -3.79 -14.54
CA GLY A 245 11.85 -2.59 -14.38
C GLY A 245 11.03 -2.40 -13.14
N ASN A 246 11.04 -3.26 -12.15
CA ASN A 246 10.48 -2.85 -10.87
C ASN A 246 11.21 -3.48 -9.68
N LEU A 247 10.95 -2.91 -8.49
CA LEU A 247 11.55 -3.33 -7.22
C LEU A 247 11.26 -4.79 -6.83
N LEU A 248 10.22 -5.39 -7.43
CA LEU A 248 9.70 -6.70 -7.05
C LEU A 248 10.06 -7.81 -8.04
N GLY A 249 10.72 -7.48 -9.15
CA GLY A 249 11.05 -8.45 -10.19
C GLY A 249 9.85 -8.81 -11.07
N GLY A 250 9.97 -9.92 -11.79
CA GLY A 250 8.97 -10.41 -12.74
C GLY A 250 9.34 -10.12 -14.19
N VAL A 251 8.74 -10.87 -15.09
CA VAL A 251 8.94 -10.72 -16.54
C VAL A 251 7.84 -9.82 -17.09
N PRO A 252 8.17 -8.84 -17.98
CA PRO A 252 7.15 -8.02 -18.60
C PRO A 252 6.13 -8.85 -19.40
N ASN A 253 4.86 -8.51 -19.28
CA ASN A 253 3.81 -9.07 -20.11
C ASN A 253 3.90 -8.47 -21.52
N PRO A 254 4.11 -9.27 -22.59
CA PRO A 254 4.32 -8.76 -23.94
C PRO A 254 3.08 -8.10 -24.56
N THR A 255 1.92 -8.23 -23.93
CA THR A 255 0.65 -7.69 -24.43
C THR A 255 0.27 -6.34 -23.82
N LEU A 256 1.01 -5.86 -22.80
CA LEU A 256 0.70 -4.65 -22.06
C LEU A 256 1.68 -3.51 -22.38
N LYS A 257 1.15 -2.29 -22.35
CA LYS A 257 1.96 -1.07 -22.36
C LYS A 257 2.50 -0.79 -20.95
N ALA A 258 3.58 -0.03 -20.87
CA ALA A 258 4.17 0.39 -19.60
C ALA A 258 4.22 1.91 -19.49
N SER A 259 4.27 2.41 -18.25
CA SER A 259 4.58 3.80 -17.93
C SER A 259 6.05 4.12 -18.21
N ASP A 260 6.43 5.40 -18.08
CA ASP A 260 7.82 5.86 -18.24
C ASP A 260 8.81 5.16 -17.27
N TRP A 261 8.31 4.62 -16.16
CA TRP A 261 9.08 3.85 -15.17
C TRP A 261 9.00 2.32 -15.40
N GLY A 262 8.49 1.87 -16.55
CA GLY A 262 8.41 0.45 -16.90
C GLY A 262 7.29 -0.32 -16.18
N TRP A 263 6.40 0.36 -15.46
CA TRP A 263 5.27 -0.29 -14.79
C TRP A 263 4.15 -0.55 -15.79
N GLN A 264 3.78 -1.81 -15.93
CA GLN A 264 2.79 -2.22 -16.92
C GLN A 264 1.38 -1.81 -16.50
N ILE A 265 0.66 -1.19 -17.43
CA ILE A 265 -0.70 -0.68 -17.20
C ILE A 265 -1.67 -1.81 -17.48
N ASP A 266 -2.33 -2.31 -16.43
CA ASP A 266 -3.22 -3.47 -16.50
C ASP A 266 -4.52 -3.26 -15.70
N PRO A 267 -5.51 -2.56 -16.26
CA PRO A 267 -6.79 -2.39 -15.59
C PRO A 267 -7.53 -3.71 -15.31
N LYS A 268 -7.46 -4.67 -16.24
CA LYS A 268 -8.13 -5.99 -16.07
C LYS A 268 -7.50 -6.83 -14.96
N GLY A 269 -6.21 -6.64 -14.72
CA GLY A 269 -5.51 -7.25 -13.60
C GLY A 269 -6.09 -6.81 -12.25
N LEU A 270 -6.58 -5.57 -12.14
CA LEU A 270 -7.28 -5.12 -10.92
C LEU A 270 -8.58 -5.90 -10.70
N ARG A 271 -9.43 -6.09 -11.74
CA ARG A 271 -10.63 -6.93 -11.63
C ARG A 271 -10.28 -8.37 -11.26
N TYR A 272 -9.24 -8.91 -11.88
CA TYR A 272 -8.75 -10.26 -11.57
C TYR A 272 -8.36 -10.40 -10.10
N VAL A 273 -7.56 -9.47 -9.57
CA VAL A 273 -7.14 -9.47 -8.16
C VAL A 273 -8.33 -9.34 -7.22
N LEU A 274 -9.27 -8.45 -7.51
CA LEU A 274 -10.48 -8.25 -6.70
C LEU A 274 -11.28 -9.55 -6.59
N ASN A 275 -11.55 -10.21 -7.70
CA ASN A 275 -12.24 -11.51 -7.70
C ASN A 275 -11.44 -12.56 -6.94
N MET A 276 -10.15 -12.68 -7.24
CA MET A 276 -9.29 -13.69 -6.62
C MET A 276 -9.17 -13.50 -5.10
N PHE A 277 -9.00 -12.27 -4.60
CA PHE A 277 -8.96 -12.02 -3.15
C PHE A 277 -10.32 -12.27 -2.50
N TYR A 278 -11.42 -11.87 -3.15
CA TYR A 278 -12.74 -12.10 -2.60
C TYR A 278 -13.08 -13.60 -2.54
N ASP A 279 -12.82 -14.35 -3.61
CA ASP A 279 -13.02 -15.81 -3.64
C ASP A 279 -12.17 -16.51 -2.57
N ARG A 280 -10.95 -16.02 -2.35
CA ARG A 280 -9.99 -16.61 -1.41
C ARG A 280 -10.34 -16.31 0.04
N TYR A 281 -10.78 -15.11 0.36
CA TYR A 281 -10.89 -14.60 1.72
C TYR A 281 -12.33 -14.41 2.21
N GLN A 282 -13.28 -14.19 1.32
CA GLN A 282 -14.69 -13.88 1.65
C GLN A 282 -14.78 -12.77 2.72
N LYS A 283 -13.97 -11.73 2.56
CA LYS A 283 -13.90 -10.53 3.38
C LYS A 283 -14.08 -9.31 2.50
N PRO A 284 -14.66 -8.22 3.03
CA PRO A 284 -14.70 -6.95 2.30
C PRO A 284 -13.30 -6.52 1.86
N LEU A 285 -13.20 -5.95 0.65
CA LEU A 285 -11.94 -5.51 0.06
C LEU A 285 -11.85 -3.98 -0.01
N PHE A 286 -10.66 -3.44 0.12
CA PHE A 286 -10.39 -2.02 -0.07
C PHE A 286 -9.15 -1.82 -0.96
N ILE A 287 -9.31 -1.12 -2.08
CA ILE A 287 -8.18 -0.66 -2.89
C ILE A 287 -7.66 0.63 -2.26
N VAL A 288 -6.59 0.54 -1.45
CA VAL A 288 -6.08 1.70 -0.69
C VAL A 288 -5.03 2.50 -1.44
N GLU A 289 -4.43 1.92 -2.48
CA GLU A 289 -3.50 2.62 -3.36
C GLU A 289 -3.66 2.13 -4.79
N ASN A 290 -3.75 3.09 -5.72
CA ASN A 290 -3.67 2.89 -7.17
C ASN A 290 -3.31 4.24 -7.81
N GLY A 291 -2.59 4.26 -8.90
CA GLY A 291 -2.25 5.50 -9.58
C GLY A 291 -1.15 5.35 -10.63
N LEU A 292 -1.00 6.37 -11.44
CA LEU A 292 0.01 6.48 -12.49
C LEU A 292 1.06 7.51 -12.12
N GLY A 293 2.31 7.07 -11.96
CA GLY A 293 3.46 7.97 -11.91
C GLY A 293 3.79 8.47 -13.30
N ALA A 294 3.81 9.78 -13.50
CA ALA A 294 4.06 10.41 -14.78
C ALA A 294 4.88 11.69 -14.62
N VAL A 295 5.55 12.11 -15.70
CA VAL A 295 6.19 13.42 -15.80
C VAL A 295 5.12 14.43 -16.20
N ASP A 296 4.71 15.24 -15.25
CA ASP A 296 3.71 16.29 -15.49
C ASP A 296 4.40 17.59 -15.93
N VAL A 297 3.83 18.23 -16.93
CA VAL A 297 4.29 19.53 -17.42
C VAL A 297 3.28 20.60 -17.04
N LEU A 298 3.72 21.62 -16.29
CA LEU A 298 2.90 22.76 -15.92
C LEU A 298 2.72 23.65 -17.15
N VAL A 299 1.47 23.97 -17.46
CA VAL A 299 1.08 24.86 -18.58
C VAL A 299 0.13 25.93 -18.06
N GLU A 300 -0.13 26.94 -18.88
CA GLU A 300 -1.21 27.91 -18.66
C GLU A 300 -2.42 27.54 -19.51
N ASP A 301 -3.60 27.51 -18.90
CA ASP A 301 -4.86 27.34 -19.62
C ASP A 301 -5.25 28.61 -20.39
N GLU A 302 -6.34 28.57 -21.15
CA GLU A 302 -6.84 29.69 -21.93
C GLU A 302 -7.20 30.95 -21.10
N ASN A 303 -7.40 30.80 -19.80
CA ASN A 303 -7.67 31.86 -18.85
C ASN A 303 -6.42 32.36 -18.11
N GLY A 304 -5.23 31.82 -18.44
CA GLY A 304 -3.97 32.17 -17.81
C GLY A 304 -3.74 31.49 -16.45
N ASN A 305 -4.53 30.46 -16.09
CA ASN A 305 -4.32 29.69 -14.87
C ASN A 305 -3.32 28.59 -15.10
N LYS A 306 -2.43 28.36 -14.15
CA LYS A 306 -1.48 27.24 -14.20
C LYS A 306 -2.19 25.93 -13.89
N THR A 307 -1.98 24.93 -14.75
CA THR A 307 -2.54 23.59 -14.65
C THR A 307 -1.63 22.53 -15.29
N VAL A 308 -2.04 21.27 -15.25
CA VAL A 308 -1.46 20.17 -16.02
C VAL A 308 -2.55 19.47 -16.80
N GLU A 309 -2.37 19.34 -18.11
CA GLU A 309 -3.27 18.60 -19.01
C GLU A 309 -2.93 17.10 -18.94
N ASP A 310 -3.38 16.45 -17.86
CA ASP A 310 -3.00 15.07 -17.54
C ASP A 310 -4.05 14.02 -17.98
N ASP A 311 -4.49 14.08 -19.24
CA ASP A 311 -5.43 13.11 -19.84
C ASP A 311 -4.96 11.67 -19.72
N TYR A 312 -3.65 11.44 -19.77
CA TYR A 312 -3.05 10.12 -19.54
C TYR A 312 -3.35 9.57 -18.14
N ARG A 313 -3.41 10.42 -17.11
CA ARG A 313 -3.78 10.03 -15.74
C ARG A 313 -5.28 9.79 -15.65
N ILE A 314 -6.08 10.64 -16.27
CA ILE A 314 -7.54 10.48 -16.37
C ILE A 314 -7.86 9.12 -17.01
N GLN A 315 -7.25 8.80 -18.14
CA GLN A 315 -7.48 7.55 -18.84
C GLN A 315 -7.08 6.33 -18.00
N TYR A 316 -5.90 6.39 -17.35
CA TYR A 316 -5.45 5.32 -16.44
C TYR A 316 -6.46 5.06 -15.32
N LEU A 317 -6.89 6.12 -14.64
CA LEU A 317 -7.83 6.01 -13.52
C LEU A 317 -9.22 5.56 -14.00
N LYS A 318 -9.71 6.10 -15.12
CA LYS A 318 -10.98 5.70 -15.74
C LYS A 318 -11.00 4.20 -16.01
N ASP A 319 -9.97 3.69 -16.70
CA ASP A 319 -9.88 2.28 -17.05
C ASP A 319 -9.85 1.37 -15.83
N HIS A 320 -9.12 1.74 -14.77
CA HIS A 320 -9.07 0.98 -13.52
C HIS A 320 -10.41 1.04 -12.75
N LEU A 321 -11.03 2.22 -12.65
CA LEU A 321 -12.30 2.38 -11.93
C LEU A 321 -13.46 1.65 -12.61
N ILE A 322 -13.47 1.59 -13.94
CA ILE A 322 -14.42 0.74 -14.68
C ILE A 322 -14.26 -0.73 -14.23
N GLN A 323 -13.02 -1.22 -14.09
CA GLN A 323 -12.79 -2.60 -13.65
C GLN A 323 -13.16 -2.84 -12.19
N VAL A 324 -13.12 -1.81 -11.34
CA VAL A 324 -13.70 -1.88 -9.98
C VAL A 324 -15.23 -2.04 -10.07
N GLY A 325 -15.89 -1.28 -10.93
CA GLY A 325 -17.33 -1.42 -11.20
C GLY A 325 -17.70 -2.82 -11.70
N GLU A 326 -16.91 -3.37 -12.64
CA GLU A 326 -17.08 -4.73 -13.15
C GLU A 326 -16.92 -5.78 -12.04
N ALA A 327 -15.95 -5.63 -11.14
CA ALA A 327 -15.77 -6.54 -10.01
C ALA A 327 -16.96 -6.50 -9.03
N ILE A 328 -17.58 -5.33 -8.82
CA ILE A 328 -18.81 -5.22 -8.05
C ILE A 328 -19.94 -6.01 -8.73
N GLN A 329 -20.06 -5.93 -10.06
CA GLN A 329 -21.04 -6.73 -10.82
C GLN A 329 -20.73 -8.23 -10.75
N ASP A 330 -19.47 -8.63 -10.61
CA ASP A 330 -19.08 -10.02 -10.36
C ASP A 330 -19.47 -10.51 -8.95
N GLY A 331 -19.93 -9.62 -8.05
CA GLY A 331 -20.35 -9.93 -6.69
C GLY A 331 -19.27 -9.70 -5.61
N VAL A 332 -18.18 -9.01 -5.96
CA VAL A 332 -17.13 -8.67 -4.99
C VAL A 332 -17.61 -7.56 -4.06
N GLU A 333 -17.47 -7.77 -2.75
CA GLU A 333 -17.76 -6.73 -1.73
C GLU A 333 -16.58 -5.77 -1.62
N ILE A 334 -16.75 -4.56 -2.14
CA ILE A 334 -15.72 -3.52 -2.15
C ILE A 334 -16.14 -2.38 -1.22
N MET A 335 -15.34 -2.13 -0.17
CA MET A 335 -15.56 -1.05 0.80
C MET A 335 -15.22 0.33 0.23
N GLY A 336 -14.22 0.41 -0.62
CA GLY A 336 -13.76 1.68 -1.16
C GLY A 336 -12.53 1.58 -2.06
N TYR A 337 -12.22 2.74 -2.63
CA TYR A 337 -11.06 2.96 -3.47
C TYR A 337 -10.41 4.29 -3.10
N THR A 338 -9.11 4.30 -2.95
CA THR A 338 -8.30 5.52 -2.82
C THR A 338 -7.13 5.47 -3.78
N SER A 339 -6.89 6.59 -4.47
CA SER A 339 -5.70 6.74 -5.31
C SER A 339 -4.46 7.07 -4.46
N TRP A 340 -3.29 6.73 -4.99
CA TRP A 340 -2.03 7.11 -4.39
C TRP A 340 -1.75 8.60 -4.61
N GLY A 341 -1.74 9.36 -3.51
CA GLY A 341 -1.40 10.77 -3.48
C GLY A 341 -2.48 11.68 -4.07
N CYS A 342 -3.19 12.44 -3.22
CA CYS A 342 -4.08 13.52 -3.70
C CYS A 342 -3.28 14.75 -4.15
N ILE A 343 -2.08 14.93 -3.60
CA ILE A 343 -1.11 16.01 -3.89
C ILE A 343 0.19 15.34 -4.31
N ASP A 344 0.94 15.96 -5.22
CA ASP A 344 2.25 15.45 -5.60
C ASP A 344 3.17 15.32 -4.38
N VAL A 345 3.81 14.18 -4.26
CA VAL A 345 4.74 13.83 -3.19
C VAL A 345 6.02 13.26 -3.79
N VAL A 346 7.08 13.22 -3.00
CA VAL A 346 8.30 12.51 -3.39
C VAL A 346 7.95 11.03 -3.60
N SER A 347 8.33 10.48 -4.75
CA SER A 347 8.12 9.07 -5.06
C SER A 347 8.82 8.17 -4.03
N ALA A 348 8.10 7.24 -3.43
CA ALA A 348 8.64 6.32 -2.45
C ALA A 348 9.68 5.37 -3.04
N SER A 349 9.49 4.94 -4.31
CA SER A 349 10.36 3.96 -4.96
C SER A 349 11.63 4.54 -5.57
N THR A 350 11.61 5.81 -6.00
CA THR A 350 12.73 6.42 -6.74
C THR A 350 13.31 7.67 -6.09
N ALA A 351 12.68 8.17 -5.01
CA ALA A 351 13.02 9.42 -4.32
C ALA A 351 12.99 10.66 -5.25
N GLU A 352 12.17 10.65 -6.29
CA GLU A 352 12.04 11.70 -7.29
C GLU A 352 10.73 12.47 -7.12
N LEU A 353 10.79 13.79 -7.26
CA LEU A 353 9.62 14.66 -7.34
C LEU A 353 9.00 14.66 -8.75
N LYS A 354 9.80 14.45 -9.79
CA LYS A 354 9.34 14.41 -11.18
C LYS A 354 8.36 13.25 -11.46
N LYS A 355 8.40 12.17 -10.67
CA LYS A 355 7.46 11.06 -10.74
C LYS A 355 6.18 11.41 -9.97
N ARG A 356 5.26 12.08 -10.63
CA ARG A 356 4.08 12.68 -10.01
C ARG A 356 2.86 11.77 -10.11
N TYR A 357 2.06 11.74 -9.04
CA TYR A 357 0.86 10.92 -8.95
C TYR A 357 -0.41 11.72 -8.63
N GLY A 358 -0.25 12.91 -8.03
CA GLY A 358 -1.34 13.67 -7.44
C GLY A 358 -2.28 14.30 -8.47
N TYR A 359 -3.45 14.70 -8.00
CA TYR A 359 -4.40 15.58 -8.69
C TYR A 359 -4.04 17.06 -8.56
N ILE A 360 -3.16 17.35 -7.62
CA ILE A 360 -2.66 18.70 -7.34
C ILE A 360 -1.16 18.69 -7.59
N TYR A 361 -0.72 19.51 -8.55
CA TYR A 361 0.69 19.74 -8.84
C TYR A 361 1.32 20.53 -7.71
N VAL A 362 2.52 20.14 -7.29
CA VAL A 362 3.36 20.90 -6.36
C VAL A 362 4.58 21.40 -7.11
N ASP A 363 4.76 22.72 -7.19
CA ASP A 363 5.90 23.34 -7.86
C ASP A 363 7.19 23.15 -7.04
N ARG A 364 7.74 21.94 -7.15
CA ARG A 364 9.02 21.52 -6.56
C ARG A 364 9.70 20.52 -7.47
N ASN A 365 10.99 20.75 -7.75
CA ASN A 365 11.81 19.93 -8.62
C ASN A 365 12.84 19.13 -7.82
N ASP A 366 13.43 18.09 -8.46
CA ASP A 366 14.42 17.20 -7.85
C ASP A 366 15.70 17.95 -7.42
N ASP A 367 16.08 19.03 -8.13
CA ASP A 367 17.20 19.90 -7.80
C ASP A 367 16.94 20.88 -6.64
N GLY A 368 15.75 20.83 -6.07
CA GLY A 368 15.35 21.69 -4.96
C GLY A 368 14.79 23.05 -5.38
N THR A 369 14.67 23.34 -6.66
CA THR A 369 13.99 24.55 -7.17
C THR A 369 12.48 24.44 -7.12
N GLY A 370 11.78 25.55 -7.30
CA GLY A 370 10.31 25.66 -7.29
C GLY A 370 9.79 26.50 -6.13
N THR A 371 8.54 26.96 -6.28
CA THR A 371 7.89 27.91 -5.36
C THR A 371 7.13 27.23 -4.22
N MET A 372 6.92 25.91 -4.29
CA MET A 372 6.02 25.15 -3.44
C MET A 372 4.54 25.52 -3.61
N GLU A 373 4.18 26.30 -4.60
CA GLU A 373 2.80 26.59 -4.96
C GLU A 373 2.09 25.33 -5.46
N ARG A 374 0.78 25.32 -5.34
CA ARG A 374 -0.06 24.16 -5.66
C ARG A 374 -1.08 24.53 -6.72
N TYR A 375 -1.16 23.71 -7.76
CA TYR A 375 -2.07 23.93 -8.88
C TYR A 375 -2.93 22.68 -9.13
N LYS A 376 -4.22 22.86 -9.27
CA LYS A 376 -5.14 21.77 -9.63
C LYS A 376 -4.85 21.33 -11.05
N LYS A 377 -4.70 20.02 -11.27
CA LYS A 377 -4.55 19.42 -12.59
C LYS A 377 -5.93 19.18 -13.23
N LYS A 378 -5.99 18.90 -14.52
CA LYS A 378 -7.23 18.50 -15.21
C LYS A 378 -7.90 17.30 -14.54
N SER A 379 -7.11 16.31 -14.12
CA SER A 379 -7.57 15.15 -13.37
C SER A 379 -8.27 15.49 -12.05
N PHE A 380 -7.99 16.62 -11.41
CA PHE A 380 -8.67 17.07 -10.20
C PHE A 380 -10.17 17.27 -10.45
N TYR A 381 -10.51 18.02 -11.48
CA TYR A 381 -11.90 18.32 -11.83
C TYR A 381 -12.64 17.11 -12.37
N TRP A 382 -11.95 16.28 -13.15
CA TRP A 382 -12.49 15.02 -13.61
C TRP A 382 -12.81 14.07 -12.45
N TYR A 383 -11.89 13.90 -11.50
CA TYR A 383 -12.10 12.99 -10.35
C TYR A 383 -13.19 13.50 -9.41
N GLN A 384 -13.34 14.84 -9.29
CA GLN A 384 -14.46 15.44 -8.58
C GLN A 384 -15.80 15.01 -9.21
N LYS A 385 -15.94 15.07 -10.54
CA LYS A 385 -17.14 14.61 -11.26
C LYS A 385 -17.38 13.10 -11.05
N VAL A 386 -16.34 12.28 -11.03
CA VAL A 386 -16.47 10.84 -10.72
C VAL A 386 -17.08 10.62 -9.33
N ILE A 387 -16.61 11.36 -8.34
CA ILE A 387 -17.11 11.27 -6.96
C ILE A 387 -18.56 11.77 -6.88
N GLU A 388 -18.86 12.92 -7.45
CA GLU A 388 -20.20 13.56 -7.43
C GLU A 388 -21.26 12.71 -8.12
N SER A 389 -20.88 12.03 -9.23
CA SER A 389 -21.78 11.13 -9.97
C SER A 389 -21.82 9.71 -9.42
N ASN A 390 -21.10 9.42 -8.32
CA ASN A 390 -20.92 8.06 -7.81
C ASN A 390 -20.46 7.07 -8.90
N GLY A 391 -19.59 7.53 -9.80
CA GLY A 391 -18.99 6.73 -10.87
C GLY A 391 -19.81 6.66 -12.17
N GLU A 392 -21.01 7.24 -12.25
CA GLU A 392 -21.84 7.18 -13.47
C GLU A 392 -21.14 7.81 -14.68
N VAL A 393 -20.37 8.87 -14.47
CA VAL A 393 -19.61 9.56 -15.53
C VAL A 393 -18.56 8.66 -16.20
N LEU A 394 -18.12 7.59 -15.56
CA LEU A 394 -17.14 6.65 -16.13
C LEU A 394 -17.67 5.92 -17.39
N TYR A 395 -18.98 5.79 -17.52
CA TYR A 395 -19.66 5.06 -18.59
C TYR A 395 -20.31 6.00 -19.62
N SER A 396 -20.21 7.32 -19.46
CA SER A 396 -20.70 8.27 -20.46
C SER A 396 -19.71 8.39 -21.62
N GLU A 397 -20.24 8.47 -22.87
CA GLU A 397 -19.45 8.76 -24.07
C GLU A 397 -19.15 10.28 -24.21
N GLU A 398 -19.69 11.10 -23.34
CA GLU A 398 -19.44 12.55 -23.37
C GLU A 398 -17.95 12.80 -23.06
N ASP A 399 -17.23 13.29 -24.06
CA ASP A 399 -15.96 13.99 -23.84
C ASP A 399 -16.23 15.04 -22.77
N ILE A 400 -15.58 14.88 -21.62
CA ILE A 400 -15.79 15.73 -20.46
C ILE A 400 -15.29 17.13 -20.86
N ASN A 401 -16.20 17.95 -21.36
CA ASN A 401 -15.94 19.36 -21.56
C ASN A 401 -15.72 20.00 -20.18
N LEU A 402 -14.44 20.15 -19.80
CA LEU A 402 -14.00 20.67 -18.51
C LEU A 402 -13.99 22.21 -18.46
N SER A 403 -14.64 22.88 -19.44
CA SER A 403 -14.68 24.33 -19.62
C SER A 403 -15.98 24.95 -19.11
N GLU A 404 -16.47 24.58 -17.94
CA GLU A 404 -17.45 25.41 -17.19
C GLU A 404 -17.05 25.57 -15.73
#